data_bd7d49db4fd6bfb599abea63c78d95a9
#
_entry.id   bd7d49db4fd6bfb599abea63c78d95a9
#
_cell.length_a   1.000
_cell.length_b   1.000
_cell.length_c   1.000
_cell.angle_alpha   90.00
_cell.angle_beta   90.00
_cell.angle_gamma   90.00
#
_symmetry.space_group_name_H-M   'P 1'
#
loop_
_entity.id
_entity.type
_entity.pdbx_description
1 polymer ?
#
loop_
_entity_poly.entity_id
_entity_poly.type
_entity_poly.pdbx_seq_one_letter_code
_entity_poly.pdbx_strand_id
1 'polypeptide(L)'
;SATNDGPSPTEQSISYKFRIDTTAPVIEDVRYSGEGEDTTLTVTIVDSSPMAAFDLHDPIDGLWFYRHILSDGDQIADADGKYRYELDVPMSELSQAWTDQGGSGEVIAHPYLLAWDYGLNHSEPRTVDLPTSNEGAKLPCIDHAGGHWANDATGWWYVCANGSDYLASGWYTINGSDYQFGPAGY
;
A
#
# COMPACT_ATOMS: atom_id res chain seq x y z
N SER A 1 23.66 47.76 -55.60
CA SER A 1 22.92 46.78 -54.83
C SER A 1 23.85 46.20 -53.79
N ALA A 2 23.54 46.47 -52.52
CA ALA A 2 24.27 45.89 -51.38
C ALA A 2 23.52 44.58 -50.96
N THR A 3 24.17 43.46 -51.11
CA THR A 3 23.70 42.18 -50.56
C THR A 3 24.01 42.18 -49.09
N ASN A 4 22.95 42.09 -48.26
CA ASN A 4 23.07 42.03 -46.81
C ASN A 4 23.23 40.55 -46.43
N ASP A 5 24.49 40.07 -46.42
CA ASP A 5 24.85 38.79 -45.87
C ASP A 5 24.93 38.88 -44.32
N GLY A 6 23.76 38.94 -43.71
CA GLY A 6 23.65 38.73 -42.25
C GLY A 6 24.12 37.32 -41.90
N PRO A 7 24.73 37.10 -40.71
CA PRO A 7 25.17 35.79 -40.32
C PRO A 7 23.96 34.85 -40.23
N SER A 8 24.05 33.70 -40.91
CA SER A 8 23.05 32.64 -40.81
C SER A 8 22.84 32.26 -39.35
N PRO A 9 21.60 32.08 -38.89
CA PRO A 9 21.34 31.64 -37.54
C PRO A 9 22.02 30.30 -37.33
N THR A 10 22.90 30.24 -36.34
CA THR A 10 23.49 28.96 -35.91
C THR A 10 22.39 28.12 -35.26
N GLU A 11 22.02 27.04 -35.92
CA GLU A 11 21.14 26.04 -35.32
C GLU A 11 21.84 25.43 -34.09
N GLN A 12 21.30 25.72 -32.90
CA GLN A 12 21.69 25.05 -31.68
C GLN A 12 20.77 23.83 -31.52
N SER A 13 21.31 22.65 -31.69
CA SER A 13 20.58 21.45 -31.36
C SER A 13 20.86 21.06 -29.91
N ILE A 14 19.82 20.96 -29.10
CA ILE A 14 19.88 20.42 -27.73
C ILE A 14 19.34 19.00 -27.80
N SER A 15 20.18 18.01 -27.48
CA SER A 15 19.73 16.62 -27.37
C SER A 15 19.50 16.27 -25.90
N TYR A 16 18.30 15.79 -25.59
CA TYR A 16 17.97 15.25 -24.28
C TYR A 16 18.00 13.74 -24.34
N LYS A 17 18.68 13.12 -23.36
CA LYS A 17 18.58 11.68 -23.15
C LYS A 17 17.54 11.44 -22.08
N PHE A 18 16.45 10.78 -22.46
CA PHE A 18 15.46 10.30 -21.50
C PHE A 18 15.77 8.84 -21.18
N ARG A 19 15.79 8.49 -19.91
CA ARG A 19 15.77 7.11 -19.47
C ARG A 19 14.34 6.80 -19.06
N ILE A 20 13.71 5.86 -19.74
CA ILE A 20 12.41 5.33 -19.32
C ILE A 20 12.73 4.19 -18.35
N ASP A 21 12.28 4.33 -17.13
CA ASP A 21 12.30 3.25 -16.16
C ASP A 21 11.05 2.40 -16.30
N THR A 22 11.24 1.11 -16.43
CA THR A 22 10.18 0.10 -16.53
C THR A 22 10.31 -0.96 -15.43
N THR A 23 11.20 -0.72 -14.47
CA THR A 23 11.47 -1.64 -13.37
C THR A 23 10.57 -1.23 -12.20
N ALA A 24 9.82 -2.17 -11.67
CA ALA A 24 8.99 -1.93 -10.50
C ALA A 24 9.82 -2.01 -9.20
N PRO A 25 9.49 -1.20 -8.19
CA PRO A 25 10.07 -1.35 -6.86
C PRO A 25 9.77 -2.73 -6.24
N VAL A 26 10.63 -3.17 -5.35
CA VAL A 26 10.46 -4.43 -4.61
C VAL A 26 10.41 -4.14 -3.12
N ILE A 27 9.36 -4.61 -2.45
CA ILE A 27 9.26 -4.58 -1.00
C ILE A 27 10.04 -5.79 -0.49
N GLU A 28 11.29 -5.57 -0.02
CA GLU A 28 12.16 -6.66 0.43
C GLU A 28 11.78 -7.16 1.81
N ASP A 29 11.50 -6.25 2.74
CA ASP A 29 11.24 -6.59 4.12
C ASP A 29 10.14 -5.75 4.74
N VAL A 30 9.39 -6.36 5.67
CA VAL A 30 8.41 -5.71 6.53
C VAL A 30 8.55 -6.31 7.92
N ARG A 31 8.83 -5.49 8.92
CA ARG A 31 9.03 -5.93 10.29
C ARG A 31 8.38 -4.96 11.27
N TYR A 32 8.17 -5.41 12.49
CA TYR A 32 7.63 -4.62 13.58
C TYR A 32 8.60 -4.60 14.76
N SER A 33 8.62 -3.48 15.47
CA SER A 33 9.32 -3.32 16.74
C SER A 33 8.44 -2.54 17.73
N GLY A 34 8.61 -2.77 19.01
CA GLY A 34 7.78 -2.15 20.06
C GLY A 34 6.56 -2.99 20.42
N GLU A 35 5.73 -2.46 21.32
CA GLU A 35 4.52 -3.09 21.81
C GLU A 35 3.39 -2.04 21.93
N GLY A 36 2.15 -2.44 21.63
CA GLY A 36 0.98 -1.58 21.75
C GLY A 36 1.08 -0.34 20.85
N GLU A 37 0.81 0.83 21.41
CA GLU A 37 0.83 2.12 20.71
C GLU A 37 2.25 2.58 20.30
N ASP A 38 3.29 2.04 20.95
CA ASP A 38 4.68 2.31 20.63
C ASP A 38 5.22 1.40 19.51
N THR A 39 4.37 0.61 18.90
CA THR A 39 4.74 -0.24 17.76
C THR A 39 5.10 0.62 16.56
N THR A 40 6.20 0.24 15.91
CA THR A 40 6.67 0.84 14.65
C THR A 40 6.72 -0.22 13.57
N LEU A 41 6.09 0.08 12.43
CA LEU A 41 6.22 -0.69 11.20
C LEU A 41 7.46 -0.21 10.45
N THR A 42 8.40 -1.12 10.19
CA THR A 42 9.56 -0.83 9.33
C THR A 42 9.38 -1.51 7.99
N VAL A 43 9.48 -0.75 6.92
CA VAL A 43 9.39 -1.25 5.54
C VAL A 43 10.69 -0.99 4.81
N THR A 44 11.24 -2.02 4.18
CA THR A 44 12.43 -1.90 3.31
C THR A 44 12.02 -2.07 1.86
N ILE A 45 12.30 -1.05 1.04
CA ILE A 45 11.99 -1.02 -0.38
C ILE A 45 13.28 -0.83 -1.17
N VAL A 46 13.38 -1.51 -2.31
CA VAL A 46 14.56 -1.43 -3.20
C VAL A 46 14.12 -1.27 -4.64
N ASP A 47 14.82 -0.42 -5.37
CA ASP A 47 14.62 -0.24 -6.80
C ASP A 47 15.93 0.12 -7.52
N SER A 48 15.92 0.08 -8.85
CA SER A 48 16.98 0.58 -9.75
C SER A 48 16.89 2.08 -10.01
N SER A 49 15.81 2.73 -9.59
CA SER A 49 15.56 4.16 -9.67
C SER A 49 15.08 4.73 -8.33
N PRO A 50 15.10 6.07 -8.14
CA PRO A 50 14.55 6.69 -6.95
C PRO A 50 13.06 6.38 -6.78
N MET A 51 12.65 6.13 -5.55
CA MET A 51 11.26 5.86 -5.18
C MET A 51 10.49 7.14 -4.89
N ALA A 52 9.21 7.18 -5.26
CA ALA A 52 8.35 8.34 -5.10
C ALA A 52 7.49 8.27 -3.83
N ALA A 53 6.91 7.12 -3.55
CA ALA A 53 6.00 6.94 -2.43
C ALA A 53 5.84 5.47 -2.04
N PHE A 54 5.26 5.24 -0.87
CA PHE A 54 4.59 3.98 -0.59
C PHE A 54 3.22 4.25 0.05
N ASP A 55 2.30 3.32 -0.18
CA ASP A 55 0.90 3.42 0.23
C ASP A 55 0.47 2.18 1.00
N LEU A 56 -0.36 2.37 2.04
CA LEU A 56 -1.14 1.31 2.65
C LEU A 56 -2.60 1.44 2.22
N HIS A 57 -3.15 0.36 1.71
CA HIS A 57 -4.49 0.29 1.15
C HIS A 57 -5.40 -0.60 1.97
N ASP A 58 -6.67 -0.19 2.06
CA ASP A 58 -7.75 -1.05 2.53
C ASP A 58 -7.95 -2.22 1.54
N PRO A 59 -7.88 -3.48 1.99
CA PRO A 59 -8.10 -4.62 1.11
C PRO A 59 -9.55 -4.76 0.62
N ILE A 60 -10.51 -4.06 1.24
CA ILE A 60 -11.94 -4.18 0.93
C ILE A 60 -12.31 -3.29 -0.25
N ASP A 61 -11.94 -2.01 -0.20
CA ASP A 61 -12.29 -1.04 -1.25
C ASP A 61 -11.12 -0.65 -2.15
N GLY A 62 -9.91 -1.06 -1.79
CA GLY A 62 -8.69 -0.77 -2.53
C GLY A 62 -8.21 0.67 -2.41
N LEU A 63 -8.86 1.50 -1.59
CA LEU A 63 -8.44 2.88 -1.38
C LEU A 63 -7.25 2.94 -0.42
N TRP A 64 -6.31 3.83 -0.72
CA TRP A 64 -5.22 4.06 0.21
C TRP A 64 -5.71 4.92 1.39
N PHE A 65 -5.32 4.54 2.59
CA PHE A 65 -5.57 5.32 3.79
C PHE A 65 -4.30 5.97 4.35
N TYR A 66 -3.13 5.46 3.97
CA TYR A 66 -1.84 6.03 4.35
C TYR A 66 -0.96 6.15 3.11
N ARG A 67 -0.32 7.30 2.95
CA ARG A 67 0.67 7.55 1.90
C ARG A 67 1.86 8.30 2.48
N HIS A 68 3.03 7.74 2.28
CA HIS A 68 4.29 8.41 2.57
C HIS A 68 4.99 8.79 1.27
N ILE A 69 5.24 10.10 1.10
CA ILE A 69 5.95 10.63 -0.07
C ILE A 69 7.43 10.69 0.26
N LEU A 70 8.25 10.07 -0.57
CA LEU A 70 9.69 10.01 -0.43
C LEU A 70 10.35 11.20 -1.11
N SER A 71 11.27 11.84 -0.41
CA SER A 71 12.02 12.99 -0.94
C SER A 71 13.13 12.51 -1.88
N ASP A 72 13.19 13.03 -3.08
CA ASP A 72 14.21 12.65 -4.09
C ASP A 72 15.64 12.97 -3.60
N GLY A 73 15.79 14.01 -2.77
CA GLY A 73 17.08 14.47 -2.26
C GLY A 73 17.76 13.57 -1.23
N ASP A 74 17.01 12.65 -0.63
CA ASP A 74 17.50 11.79 0.45
C ASP A 74 17.86 10.36 0.00
N GLN A 75 17.65 10.08 -1.28
CA GLN A 75 17.86 8.75 -1.85
C GLN A 75 19.21 8.67 -2.56
N ILE A 76 20.09 7.81 -2.04
CA ILE A 76 21.42 7.58 -2.61
C ILE A 76 21.49 6.12 -3.07
N ALA A 77 21.90 5.92 -4.33
CA ALA A 77 22.13 4.57 -4.83
C ALA A 77 23.31 3.92 -4.09
N ASP A 78 23.17 2.63 -3.79
CA ASP A 78 24.24 1.81 -3.23
C ASP A 78 25.34 1.49 -4.28
N ALA A 79 26.34 0.72 -3.88
CA ALA A 79 27.45 0.35 -4.75
C ALA A 79 27.02 -0.45 -6.01
N ASP A 80 25.87 -1.10 -5.95
CA ASP A 80 25.28 -1.87 -7.05
C ASP A 80 24.32 -1.02 -7.91
N GLY A 81 24.21 0.27 -7.62
CA GLY A 81 23.35 1.23 -8.32
C GLY A 81 21.88 1.09 -7.98
N LYS A 82 21.54 0.45 -6.86
CA LYS A 82 20.18 0.33 -6.35
C LYS A 82 19.89 1.37 -5.28
N TYR A 83 18.69 1.86 -5.29
CA TYR A 83 18.14 2.70 -4.24
C TYR A 83 17.48 1.81 -3.21
N ARG A 84 17.95 1.89 -1.97
CA ARG A 84 17.38 1.20 -0.82
C ARG A 84 16.81 2.22 0.12
N TYR A 85 15.56 2.04 0.50
CA TYR A 85 14.87 2.88 1.45
C TYR A 85 14.31 2.05 2.61
N GLU A 86 14.66 2.43 3.82
CA GLU A 86 14.09 1.85 5.03
C GLU A 86 13.29 2.95 5.73
N LEU A 87 12.02 2.71 5.94
CA LEU A 87 11.10 3.65 6.54
C LEU A 87 10.45 3.07 7.78
N ASP A 88 10.49 3.84 8.84
CA ASP A 88 9.84 3.57 10.11
C ASP A 88 8.55 4.37 10.21
N VAL A 89 7.41 3.68 10.34
CA VAL A 89 6.09 4.28 10.49
C VAL A 89 5.51 3.91 11.83
N PRO A 90 5.33 4.88 12.76
CA PRO A 90 4.67 4.64 14.02
C PRO A 90 3.20 4.21 13.81
N MET A 91 2.71 3.25 14.59
CA MET A 91 1.30 2.84 14.56
C MET A 91 0.34 3.98 14.85
N SER A 92 0.74 4.93 15.70
CA SER A 92 -0.05 6.15 15.96
C SER A 92 -0.27 6.99 14.70
N GLU A 93 0.71 7.05 13.80
CA GLU A 93 0.59 7.77 12.52
C GLU A 93 -0.39 7.05 11.57
N LEU A 94 -0.34 5.71 11.51
CA LEU A 94 -1.28 4.91 10.74
C LEU A 94 -2.70 5.03 11.27
N SER A 95 -2.88 5.02 12.59
CA SER A 95 -4.18 5.18 13.25
C SER A 95 -4.78 6.57 12.98
N GLN A 96 -3.97 7.61 13.01
CA GLN A 96 -4.42 8.97 12.68
C GLN A 96 -4.82 9.06 11.21
N ALA A 97 -3.99 8.54 10.29
CA ALA A 97 -4.29 8.55 8.87
C ALA A 97 -5.59 7.81 8.54
N TRP A 98 -5.83 6.66 9.18
CA TRP A 98 -7.07 5.91 9.07
C TRP A 98 -8.29 6.72 9.52
N THR A 99 -8.19 7.39 10.67
CA THR A 99 -9.26 8.25 11.20
C THR A 99 -9.54 9.44 10.30
N ASP A 100 -8.50 10.07 9.76
CA ASP A 100 -8.60 11.21 8.86
C ASP A 100 -9.30 10.87 7.53
N GLN A 101 -9.23 9.62 7.10
CA GLN A 101 -9.96 9.10 5.93
C GLN A 101 -11.40 8.66 6.25
N GLY A 102 -11.86 8.89 7.48
CA GLY A 102 -13.22 8.54 7.92
C GLY A 102 -13.36 7.11 8.43
N GLY A 103 -12.26 6.41 8.62
CA GLY A 103 -12.24 5.11 9.30
C GLY A 103 -12.68 5.23 10.75
N SER A 104 -13.45 4.26 11.22
CA SER A 104 -13.90 4.16 12.60
C SER A 104 -13.28 2.96 13.30
N GLY A 105 -12.81 3.15 14.52
CA GLY A 105 -12.19 2.08 15.30
C GLY A 105 -10.69 1.91 14.99
N GLU A 106 -10.20 0.70 15.16
CA GLU A 106 -8.80 0.38 14.93
C GLU A 106 -8.44 0.33 13.44
N VAL A 107 -7.17 0.57 13.15
CA VAL A 107 -6.61 0.42 11.81
C VAL A 107 -6.86 -1.00 11.29
N ILE A 108 -7.11 -1.12 10.00
CA ILE A 108 -7.28 -2.41 9.34
C ILE A 108 -6.07 -3.31 9.63
N ALA A 109 -6.31 -4.51 10.13
CA ALA A 109 -5.25 -5.42 10.57
C ALA A 109 -4.41 -5.99 9.41
N HIS A 110 -4.99 -6.11 8.21
CA HIS A 110 -4.34 -6.69 7.04
C HIS A 110 -4.40 -5.78 5.82
N PRO A 111 -3.89 -4.53 5.90
CA PRO A 111 -3.77 -3.70 4.71
C PRO A 111 -2.77 -4.33 3.75
N TYR A 112 -2.83 -3.93 2.47
CA TYR A 112 -1.73 -4.23 1.56
C TYR A 112 -0.92 -2.98 1.26
N LEU A 113 0.37 -3.19 1.09
CA LEU A 113 1.36 -2.17 0.83
C LEU A 113 1.75 -2.17 -0.65
N LEU A 114 1.81 -0.98 -1.24
CA LEU A 114 2.37 -0.72 -2.57
C LEU A 114 3.49 0.30 -2.46
N ALA A 115 4.60 0.07 -3.16
CA ALA A 115 5.67 1.03 -3.35
C ALA A 115 5.66 1.55 -4.78
N TRP A 116 5.96 2.84 -4.97
CA TRP A 116 5.94 3.53 -6.26
C TRP A 116 7.28 4.20 -6.54
N ASP A 117 7.74 4.13 -7.78
CA ASP A 117 8.85 4.94 -8.28
C ASP A 117 8.36 6.23 -8.97
N TYR A 118 9.29 7.08 -9.39
CA TYR A 118 8.96 8.28 -10.17
C TYR A 118 8.55 7.98 -11.61
N GLY A 119 8.78 6.78 -12.11
CA GLY A 119 8.30 6.27 -13.39
C GLY A 119 6.84 5.82 -13.35
N LEU A 120 6.20 5.87 -12.16
CA LEU A 120 4.86 5.35 -11.88
C LEU A 120 4.75 3.82 -12.00
N ASN A 121 5.88 3.09 -11.92
CA ASN A 121 5.83 1.66 -11.70
C ASN A 121 5.56 1.39 -10.23
N HIS A 122 4.80 0.34 -9.94
CA HIS A 122 4.51 -0.06 -8.55
C HIS A 122 4.91 -1.50 -8.29
N SER A 123 5.23 -1.78 -7.04
CA SER A 123 5.52 -3.13 -6.58
C SER A 123 4.31 -4.06 -6.71
N GLU A 124 4.56 -5.37 -6.64
CA GLU A 124 3.49 -6.30 -6.31
C GLU A 124 2.90 -5.94 -4.95
N PRO A 125 1.56 -6.05 -4.78
CA PRO A 125 0.92 -5.82 -3.49
C PRO A 125 1.45 -6.78 -2.42
N ARG A 126 1.79 -6.27 -1.25
CA ARG A 126 2.22 -7.09 -0.12
C ARG A 126 1.29 -6.88 1.07
N THR A 127 0.58 -7.92 1.48
CA THR A 127 -0.22 -7.89 2.71
C THR A 127 0.68 -7.71 3.92
N VAL A 128 0.25 -6.86 4.83
CA VAL A 128 0.96 -6.49 6.05
C VAL A 128 0.06 -6.83 7.24
N ASP A 129 0.55 -7.64 8.18
CA ASP A 129 -0.18 -7.97 9.39
C ASP A 129 0.12 -6.91 10.46
N LEU A 130 -0.73 -5.89 10.58
CA LEU A 130 -0.56 -4.86 11.59
C LEU A 130 -0.92 -5.41 12.98
N PRO A 131 -0.09 -5.20 14.01
CA PRO A 131 -0.45 -5.53 15.37
C PRO A 131 -1.55 -4.59 15.86
N THR A 132 -2.79 -5.04 15.81
CA THR A 132 -3.91 -4.30 16.37
C THR A 132 -4.06 -4.62 17.86
N SER A 133 -4.49 -3.66 18.69
CA SER A 133 -4.60 -3.81 20.13
C SER A 133 -5.70 -4.79 20.58
N ASN A 134 -6.49 -5.31 19.65
CA ASN A 134 -7.54 -6.28 19.91
C ASN A 134 -7.09 -7.73 19.62
N GLU A 135 -6.45 -8.35 20.60
CA GLU A 135 -6.50 -9.81 20.70
C GLU A 135 -7.97 -10.24 20.89
N GLY A 136 -8.69 -10.40 19.77
CA GLY A 136 -10.10 -10.81 19.77
C GLY A 136 -11.03 -10.07 18.82
N ALA A 137 -10.59 -8.99 18.16
CA ALA A 137 -11.34 -8.43 17.05
C ALA A 137 -11.32 -9.44 15.89
N LYS A 138 -12.49 -9.96 15.57
CA LYS A 138 -12.66 -10.81 14.40
C LYS A 138 -12.47 -9.95 13.16
N LEU A 139 -11.49 -10.28 12.35
CA LEU A 139 -11.13 -9.54 11.15
C LEU A 139 -11.94 -10.02 9.95
N PRO A 140 -12.30 -9.12 9.01
CA PRO A 140 -12.81 -9.56 7.73
C PRO A 140 -11.75 -10.40 7.02
N CYS A 141 -12.08 -11.59 6.58
CA CYS A 141 -11.15 -12.42 5.84
C CYS A 141 -11.00 -11.95 4.41
N ILE A 142 -9.77 -11.81 3.99
CA ILE A 142 -9.41 -11.46 2.60
C ILE A 142 -9.67 -12.67 1.69
N ASP A 143 -9.38 -13.88 2.17
CA ASP A 143 -9.65 -15.14 1.47
C ASP A 143 -10.78 -15.91 2.15
N HIS A 144 -11.94 -15.90 1.52
CA HIS A 144 -13.12 -16.65 1.97
C HIS A 144 -13.18 -18.09 1.43
N ALA A 145 -12.18 -18.53 0.64
CA ALA A 145 -12.11 -19.90 0.18
C ALA A 145 -11.94 -20.85 1.36
N GLY A 146 -12.83 -21.86 1.44
CA GLY A 146 -12.81 -22.85 2.50
C GLY A 146 -13.49 -22.44 3.82
N GLY A 147 -14.07 -21.25 3.88
CA GLY A 147 -14.91 -20.83 5.00
C GLY A 147 -16.29 -21.52 5.01
N HIS A 148 -17.11 -21.19 5.98
CA HIS A 148 -18.44 -21.76 6.13
C HIS A 148 -19.45 -20.76 6.73
N TRP A 149 -20.72 -20.98 6.45
CA TRP A 149 -21.81 -20.20 7.03
C TRP A 149 -22.07 -20.64 8.48
N ALA A 150 -22.27 -19.65 9.35
CA ALA A 150 -22.72 -19.81 10.72
C ALA A 150 -23.92 -18.89 10.99
N ASN A 151 -24.66 -19.15 12.06
CA ASN A 151 -25.81 -18.31 12.44
C ASN A 151 -26.01 -18.28 13.95
N ASP A 152 -26.61 -17.20 14.44
CA ASP A 152 -27.08 -17.02 15.81
C ASP A 152 -28.44 -16.31 15.84
N ALA A 153 -28.81 -15.75 16.99
CA ALA A 153 -30.06 -15.01 17.16
C ALA A 153 -30.09 -13.69 16.37
N THR A 154 -28.94 -13.14 15.94
CA THR A 154 -28.81 -11.90 15.19
C THR A 154 -28.97 -12.15 13.69
N GLY A 155 -28.44 -13.26 13.19
CA GLY A 155 -28.50 -13.58 11.77
C GLY A 155 -27.45 -14.59 11.31
N TRP A 156 -27.19 -14.55 10.03
CA TRP A 156 -26.16 -15.37 9.37
C TRP A 156 -24.90 -14.57 9.15
N TRP A 157 -23.75 -15.20 9.38
CA TRP A 157 -22.44 -14.67 9.00
C TRP A 157 -21.58 -15.76 8.36
N TYR A 158 -20.51 -15.33 7.68
CA TYR A 158 -19.59 -16.26 7.03
C TYR A 158 -18.27 -16.30 7.79
N VAL A 159 -17.92 -17.47 8.34
CA VAL A 159 -16.68 -17.73 9.07
C VAL A 159 -15.60 -18.09 8.05
N CYS A 160 -14.43 -17.46 8.16
CA CYS A 160 -13.29 -17.72 7.30
C CYS A 160 -12.65 -19.10 7.53
N ALA A 161 -11.78 -19.52 6.61
CA ALA A 161 -11.11 -20.82 6.70
C ALA A 161 -10.25 -21.01 7.96
N ASN A 162 -9.75 -19.91 8.56
CA ASN A 162 -9.00 -19.94 9.82
C ASN A 162 -9.88 -20.24 11.06
N GLY A 163 -11.22 -20.24 10.90
CA GLY A 163 -12.16 -20.59 11.96
C GLY A 163 -12.44 -19.51 13.00
N SER A 164 -11.80 -18.33 12.89
CA SER A 164 -11.95 -17.22 13.85
C SER A 164 -12.43 -15.92 13.22
N ASP A 165 -12.06 -15.65 11.98
CA ASP A 165 -12.44 -14.42 11.30
C ASP A 165 -13.76 -14.57 10.54
N TYR A 166 -14.39 -13.45 10.16
CA TYR A 166 -15.64 -13.45 9.42
C TYR A 166 -15.68 -12.34 8.37
N LEU A 167 -16.51 -12.50 7.32
CA LEU A 167 -16.72 -11.44 6.33
C LEU A 167 -17.54 -10.30 6.94
N ALA A 168 -17.10 -9.07 6.72
CA ALA A 168 -17.79 -7.87 7.17
C ALA A 168 -17.60 -6.70 6.17
N SER A 169 -18.47 -5.70 6.26
CA SER A 169 -18.34 -4.41 5.58
C SER A 169 -18.11 -4.49 4.07
N GLY A 170 -18.95 -5.22 3.32
CA GLY A 170 -18.79 -5.25 1.87
C GLY A 170 -19.63 -6.27 1.13
N TRP A 171 -19.39 -6.36 -0.17
CA TRP A 171 -19.95 -7.38 -1.06
C TRP A 171 -18.93 -8.47 -1.34
N TYR A 172 -19.37 -9.71 -1.23
CA TYR A 172 -18.51 -10.88 -1.44
C TYR A 172 -19.24 -11.92 -2.28
N THR A 173 -18.55 -12.49 -3.25
CA THR A 173 -19.07 -13.60 -4.05
C THR A 173 -18.70 -14.93 -3.38
N ILE A 174 -19.66 -15.64 -2.82
CA ILE A 174 -19.45 -16.93 -2.15
C ILE A 174 -20.20 -18.00 -2.94
N ASN A 175 -19.48 -19.01 -3.44
CA ASN A 175 -20.03 -20.10 -4.25
C ASN A 175 -20.87 -19.61 -5.45
N GLY A 176 -20.46 -18.51 -6.07
CA GLY A 176 -21.13 -17.94 -7.24
C GLY A 176 -22.36 -17.08 -6.95
N SER A 177 -22.63 -16.76 -5.69
CA SER A 177 -23.68 -15.82 -5.27
C SER A 177 -23.08 -14.63 -4.53
N ASP A 178 -23.63 -13.44 -4.77
CA ASP A 178 -23.17 -12.21 -4.13
C ASP A 178 -23.93 -11.96 -2.84
N TYR A 179 -23.18 -11.65 -1.78
CA TYR A 179 -23.69 -11.34 -0.44
C TYR A 179 -23.14 -10.02 0.05
N GLN A 180 -23.99 -9.24 0.70
CA GLN A 180 -23.59 -8.01 1.38
C GLN A 180 -23.56 -8.26 2.88
N PHE A 181 -22.45 -7.91 3.51
CA PHE A 181 -22.27 -7.99 4.95
C PHE A 181 -22.20 -6.58 5.55
N GLY A 182 -22.89 -6.39 6.66
CA GLY A 182 -22.77 -5.17 7.45
C GLY A 182 -21.45 -5.12 8.24
N PRO A 183 -21.18 -4.00 8.96
CA PRO A 183 -19.96 -3.85 9.75
C PRO A 183 -19.76 -4.91 10.84
N ALA A 184 -20.85 -5.48 11.33
CA ALA A 184 -20.84 -6.57 12.32
C ALA A 184 -20.82 -7.97 11.72
N GLY A 185 -20.69 -8.10 10.40
CA GLY A 185 -20.59 -9.38 9.72
C GLY A 185 -21.93 -10.11 9.43
N TYR A 186 -23.07 -9.42 9.55
CA TYR A 186 -24.42 -9.96 9.29
C TYR A 186 -25.06 -9.36 8.06
#